data_456fa1bc45b892e91258fe94c2a65859
#
_entry.id   456fa1bc45b892e91258fe94c2a65859
#
_cell.length_a   1.000
_cell.length_b   1.000
_cell.length_c   1.000
_cell.angle_alpha   90.00
_cell.angle_beta   90.00
_cell.angle_gamma   90.00
#
_symmetry.space_group_name_H-M   'P 1'
#
loop_
_entity.id
_entity.type
_entity.pdbx_description
1 polymer ?
#
loop_
_entity_poly.entity_id
_entity_poly.type
_entity_poly.pdbx_seq_one_letter_code
_entity_poly.pdbx_strand_id
1 'polypeptide(L)'
;MKSRGPGVTSCKIRTGTPPQQFQQPLPLWPEQLVSGWSSFNRTRYQVVGYPESSYYWGLSVSALQWEGVTVPAGQFPALKYRNEAPYFESNAVFRVASYRQEDMWLSPEVGRWIIRRGYGRYLWAGMFWSNALWEDYLEWELVSWK
;
A
#
# COMPACT_ATOMS: atom_id res chain seq x y z
N MET A 1 -0.67 -21.84 -16.98
CA MET A 1 -0.89 -20.46 -17.47
C MET A 1 -0.64 -19.49 -16.30
N LYS A 2 0.52 -18.83 -16.27
CA LYS A 2 0.87 -17.90 -15.18
C LYS A 2 0.16 -16.56 -15.44
N SER A 3 -0.91 -16.29 -14.71
CA SER A 3 -1.52 -14.97 -14.67
C SER A 3 -0.54 -13.98 -14.00
N ARG A 4 0.14 -13.17 -14.81
CA ARG A 4 0.84 -11.98 -14.28
C ARG A 4 -0.24 -10.99 -13.89
N GLY A 5 -0.47 -10.83 -12.59
CA GLY A 5 -1.27 -9.74 -12.08
C GLY A 5 -0.71 -8.39 -12.58
N PRO A 6 -1.53 -7.37 -12.79
CA PRO A 6 -1.08 -6.08 -13.27
C PRO A 6 -0.17 -5.45 -12.22
N GLY A 7 1.12 -5.48 -12.48
CA GLY A 7 2.09 -4.69 -11.74
C GLY A 7 1.84 -3.21 -12.04
N VAL A 8 1.57 -2.40 -11.03
CA VAL A 8 1.44 -0.97 -11.21
C VAL A 8 2.84 -0.38 -11.38
N THR A 9 3.21 -0.11 -12.62
CA THR A 9 4.48 0.58 -12.95
C THR A 9 4.41 2.08 -12.75
N SER A 10 3.21 2.66 -12.62
CA SER A 10 3.04 4.08 -12.28
C SER A 10 1.76 4.31 -11.49
N CYS A 11 1.84 5.00 -10.37
CA CYS A 11 0.70 5.49 -9.62
C CYS A 11 0.47 6.96 -9.99
N LYS A 12 -0.60 7.27 -10.72
CA LYS A 12 -1.05 8.65 -10.93
C LYS A 12 -1.87 9.08 -9.72
N ILE A 13 -1.22 9.75 -8.77
CA ILE A 13 -1.94 10.43 -7.69
C ILE A 13 -2.45 11.77 -8.23
N ARG A 14 -3.75 12.00 -8.13
CA ARG A 14 -4.49 13.12 -8.74
C ARG A 14 -4.30 14.49 -8.08
N THR A 15 -3.35 14.67 -7.18
CA THR A 15 -3.16 15.91 -6.41
C THR A 15 -1.74 16.44 -6.55
N GLY A 16 -1.40 17.01 -7.71
CA GLY A 16 -0.22 17.84 -7.89
C GLY A 16 1.16 17.21 -7.60
N THR A 17 1.18 15.97 -7.15
CA THR A 17 2.43 15.24 -6.88
C THR A 17 2.96 14.66 -8.20
N PRO A 18 4.23 14.88 -8.54
CA PRO A 18 4.82 14.28 -9.73
C PRO A 18 4.71 12.75 -9.70
N PRO A 19 4.47 12.09 -10.85
CA PRO A 19 4.41 10.64 -10.91
C PRO A 19 5.69 10.00 -10.41
N GLN A 20 5.54 8.84 -9.76
CA GLN A 20 6.66 8.02 -9.30
C GLN A 20 6.86 6.85 -10.26
N GLN A 21 8.09 6.58 -10.65
CA GLN A 21 8.48 5.45 -11.47
C GLN A 21 9.31 4.48 -10.65
N PHE A 22 8.76 3.31 -10.37
CA PHE A 22 9.43 2.25 -9.63
C PHE A 22 10.33 1.43 -10.54
N GLN A 23 11.53 1.09 -10.07
CA GLN A 23 12.49 0.22 -10.80
C GLN A 23 11.97 -1.22 -10.88
N GLN A 24 11.30 -1.67 -9.84
CA GLN A 24 10.61 -2.97 -9.81
C GLN A 24 9.19 -2.76 -9.32
N PRO A 25 8.19 -3.45 -9.91
CA PRO A 25 6.81 -3.33 -9.48
C PRO A 25 6.65 -3.85 -8.05
N LEU A 26 5.86 -3.12 -7.26
CA LEU A 26 5.44 -3.57 -5.93
C LEU A 26 4.13 -4.35 -6.05
N PRO A 27 3.96 -5.46 -5.30
CA PRO A 27 2.71 -6.18 -5.29
C PRO A 27 1.61 -5.35 -4.62
N LEU A 28 0.41 -5.32 -5.20
CA LEU A 28 -0.76 -4.65 -4.61
C LEU A 28 -1.52 -5.56 -3.65
N TRP A 29 -1.37 -6.87 -3.79
CA TRP A 29 -2.02 -7.91 -2.99
C TRP A 29 -1.16 -9.17 -2.93
N PRO A 30 -1.50 -10.13 -2.07
CA PRO A 30 -0.77 -11.39 -1.96
C PRO A 30 -0.71 -12.13 -3.30
N GLU A 31 0.45 -12.64 -3.66
CA GLU A 31 0.62 -13.48 -4.86
C GLU A 31 -0.17 -14.78 -4.73
N GLN A 32 -0.28 -15.29 -3.51
CA GLN A 32 -1.07 -16.46 -3.18
C GLN A 32 -2.15 -16.11 -2.17
N LEU A 33 -3.40 -16.44 -2.49
CA LEU A 33 -4.56 -16.21 -1.62
C LEU A 33 -4.68 -17.31 -0.55
N VAL A 34 -3.59 -17.53 0.18
CA VAL A 34 -3.47 -18.54 1.23
C VAL A 34 -3.13 -17.85 2.56
N SER A 35 -3.92 -18.14 3.59
CA SER A 35 -3.64 -17.64 4.95
C SER A 35 -2.24 -18.05 5.41
N GLY A 36 -1.48 -17.09 5.97
CA GLY A 36 -0.11 -17.27 6.39
C GLY A 36 0.96 -17.02 5.31
N TRP A 37 0.56 -16.80 4.05
CA TRP A 37 1.51 -16.39 3.02
C TRP A 37 2.05 -14.99 3.29
N SER A 38 3.34 -14.78 3.04
CA SER A 38 3.96 -13.46 3.16
C SER A 38 5.10 -13.27 2.18
N SER A 39 5.36 -12.02 1.83
CA SER A 39 6.51 -11.62 1.03
C SER A 39 7.05 -10.28 1.50
N PHE A 40 8.33 -10.04 1.25
CA PHE A 40 8.96 -8.73 1.42
C PHE A 40 9.63 -8.31 0.13
N ASN A 41 9.27 -7.12 -0.36
CA ASN A 41 9.73 -6.56 -1.63
C ASN A 41 10.47 -5.26 -1.38
N ARG A 42 11.55 -5.04 -2.12
CA ARG A 42 12.35 -3.82 -2.08
C ARG A 42 12.45 -3.26 -3.48
N THR A 43 12.36 -1.95 -3.57
CA THR A 43 12.57 -1.24 -4.84
C THR A 43 13.09 0.16 -4.56
N ARG A 44 13.52 0.82 -5.61
CA ARG A 44 13.75 2.27 -5.59
C ARG A 44 12.81 2.91 -6.59
N TYR A 45 12.44 4.15 -6.35
CA TYR A 45 11.65 4.92 -7.30
C TYR A 45 12.32 6.25 -7.61
N GLN A 46 12.02 6.76 -8.77
CA GLN A 46 12.39 8.09 -9.22
C GLN A 46 11.13 8.92 -9.40
N VAL A 47 11.25 10.22 -9.22
CA VAL A 47 10.19 11.17 -9.52
C VAL A 47 10.32 11.56 -10.99
N VAL A 48 9.24 11.41 -11.75
CA VAL A 48 9.25 11.77 -13.18
C VAL A 48 9.56 13.25 -13.36
N GLY A 49 10.55 13.56 -14.19
CA GLY A 49 11.09 14.91 -14.37
C GLY A 49 12.30 15.24 -13.47
N TYR A 50 12.66 14.34 -12.54
CA TYR A 50 13.83 14.48 -11.68
C TYR A 50 14.67 13.19 -11.71
N PRO A 51 15.42 12.95 -12.81
CA PRO A 51 16.15 11.68 -13.02
C PRO A 51 17.24 11.40 -11.97
N GLU A 52 17.76 12.44 -11.32
CA GLU A 52 18.75 12.32 -10.24
C GLU A 52 18.15 11.80 -8.92
N SER A 53 16.80 11.80 -8.81
CA SER A 53 16.13 11.32 -7.61
C SER A 53 16.20 9.79 -7.54
N SER A 54 16.46 9.26 -6.34
CA SER A 54 16.45 7.83 -6.10
C SER A 54 16.05 7.57 -4.65
N TYR A 55 14.85 7.09 -4.44
CA TYR A 55 14.25 6.89 -3.13
C TYR A 55 13.98 5.41 -2.87
N TYR A 56 14.24 4.95 -1.66
CA TYR A 56 14.00 3.58 -1.24
C TYR A 56 12.54 3.34 -0.85
N TRP A 57 12.03 2.17 -1.19
CA TRP A 57 10.73 1.68 -0.75
C TRP A 57 10.79 0.19 -0.42
N GLY A 58 10.46 -0.16 0.81
CA GLY A 58 10.26 -1.54 1.25
C GLY A 58 8.79 -1.81 1.51
N LEU A 59 8.29 -2.97 1.08
CA LEU A 59 6.90 -3.37 1.28
C LEU A 59 6.82 -4.83 1.70
N SER A 60 6.23 -5.08 2.85
CA SER A 60 5.80 -6.39 3.32
C SER A 60 4.33 -6.60 2.99
N VAL A 61 3.99 -7.75 2.41
CA VAL A 61 2.61 -8.17 2.15
C VAL A 61 2.38 -9.48 2.88
N SER A 62 1.35 -9.53 3.75
CA SER A 62 1.03 -10.70 4.56
C SER A 62 -0.45 -11.04 4.45
N ALA A 63 -0.76 -12.24 3.97
CA ALA A 63 -2.12 -12.79 3.98
C ALA A 63 -2.41 -13.35 5.38
N LEU A 64 -3.40 -12.77 6.08
CA LEU A 64 -3.67 -13.08 7.48
C LEU A 64 -4.67 -14.22 7.60
N GLN A 65 -5.93 -13.96 7.31
CA GLN A 65 -7.02 -14.94 7.49
C GLN A 65 -8.19 -14.69 6.54
N TRP A 66 -8.95 -15.74 6.29
CA TRP A 66 -10.24 -15.65 5.63
C TRP A 66 -11.35 -15.34 6.65
N GLU A 67 -12.25 -14.45 6.29
CA GLU A 67 -13.40 -14.10 7.13
C GLU A 67 -14.58 -13.64 6.28
N GLY A 68 -15.79 -13.79 6.83
CA GLY A 68 -16.99 -13.21 6.24
C GLY A 68 -17.08 -11.72 6.60
N VAL A 69 -17.16 -10.86 5.60
CA VAL A 69 -17.16 -9.40 5.78
C VAL A 69 -18.48 -8.83 5.27
N THR A 70 -19.11 -8.00 6.08
CA THR A 70 -20.32 -7.25 5.71
C THR A 70 -19.96 -5.79 5.43
N VAL A 71 -20.29 -5.33 4.25
CA VAL A 71 -20.15 -3.93 3.79
C VAL A 71 -21.49 -3.45 3.21
N PRO A 72 -21.69 -2.16 2.95
CA PRO A 72 -22.95 -1.67 2.36
C PRO A 72 -23.36 -2.38 1.06
N ALA A 73 -22.39 -2.85 0.26
CA ALA A 73 -22.66 -3.60 -0.98
C ALA A 73 -23.13 -5.05 -0.77
N GLY A 74 -23.04 -5.60 0.45
CA GLY A 74 -23.44 -6.97 0.77
C GLY A 74 -22.46 -7.70 1.70
N GLN A 75 -22.59 -9.02 1.75
CA GLN A 75 -21.73 -9.89 2.56
C GLN A 75 -20.87 -10.75 1.62
N PHE A 76 -19.57 -10.77 1.87
CA PHE A 76 -18.59 -11.43 1.01
C PHE A 76 -17.57 -12.23 1.82
N PRO A 77 -17.13 -13.41 1.34
CA PRO A 77 -15.92 -14.03 1.83
C PRO A 77 -14.72 -13.20 1.37
N ALA A 78 -13.83 -12.89 2.29
CA ALA A 78 -12.67 -12.07 2.00
C ALA A 78 -11.41 -12.56 2.72
N LEU A 79 -10.27 -12.47 2.05
CA LEU A 79 -8.97 -12.65 2.65
C LEU A 79 -8.50 -11.31 3.22
N LYS A 80 -8.36 -11.25 4.53
CA LYS A 80 -7.69 -10.13 5.17
C LYS A 80 -6.19 -10.23 4.90
N TYR A 81 -5.60 -9.18 4.35
CA TYR A 81 -4.17 -9.07 4.19
C TYR A 81 -3.66 -7.69 4.64
N ARG A 82 -2.39 -7.64 4.98
CA ARG A 82 -1.71 -6.43 5.43
C ARG A 82 -0.60 -6.06 4.49
N ASN A 83 -0.59 -4.82 4.07
CA ASN A 83 0.55 -4.16 3.45
C ASN A 83 1.23 -3.28 4.49
N GLU A 84 2.52 -3.50 4.70
CA GLU A 84 3.31 -2.74 5.64
C GLU A 84 4.58 -2.25 4.96
N ALA A 85 4.72 -0.93 4.86
CA ALA A 85 5.96 -0.29 4.49
C ALA A 85 6.67 0.15 5.78
N PRO A 86 7.55 -0.69 6.35
CA PRO A 86 8.17 -0.42 7.64
C PRO A 86 9.12 0.78 7.57
N TYR A 87 9.64 1.04 6.39
CA TYR A 87 10.46 2.20 6.07
C TYR A 87 10.36 2.52 4.58
N PHE A 88 10.12 3.77 4.27
CA PHE A 88 10.28 4.29 2.92
C PHE A 88 10.76 5.74 2.94
N GLU A 89 11.53 6.10 1.93
CA GLU A 89 11.98 7.47 1.70
C GLU A 89 10.90 8.24 0.93
N SER A 90 10.72 9.50 1.29
CA SER A 90 9.78 10.39 0.61
C SER A 90 10.56 11.46 -0.17
N ASN A 91 10.00 11.84 -1.31
CA ASN A 91 10.49 13.01 -2.06
C ASN A 91 10.08 14.36 -1.43
N ALA A 92 9.31 14.35 -0.35
CA ALA A 92 9.00 15.55 0.40
C ALA A 92 10.17 15.93 1.29
N VAL A 93 10.75 17.11 1.08
CA VAL A 93 11.98 17.59 1.76
C VAL A 93 11.87 17.66 3.29
N PHE A 94 10.66 17.73 3.81
CA PHE A 94 10.40 17.76 5.24
C PHE A 94 10.21 16.37 5.88
N ARG A 95 10.16 15.28 5.09
CA ARG A 95 10.01 13.90 5.58
C ARG A 95 11.34 13.17 5.50
N VAL A 96 11.88 12.78 6.63
CA VAL A 96 13.15 12.04 6.69
C VAL A 96 12.92 10.54 6.52
N ALA A 97 11.92 10.01 7.21
CA ALA A 97 11.55 8.60 7.17
C ALA A 97 10.04 8.46 7.30
N SER A 98 9.49 7.46 6.67
CA SER A 98 8.05 7.21 6.69
C SER A 98 7.77 5.74 6.95
N TYR A 99 6.66 5.49 7.64
CA TYR A 99 6.07 4.19 7.89
C TYR A 99 4.61 4.22 7.43
N ARG A 100 4.13 3.14 6.84
CA ARG A 100 2.72 2.98 6.47
C ARG A 100 2.27 1.55 6.68
N GLN A 101 1.04 1.40 7.20
CA GLN A 101 0.36 0.11 7.30
C GLN A 101 -1.05 0.24 6.73
N GLU A 102 -1.45 -0.76 5.96
CA GLU A 102 -2.80 -0.88 5.42
C GLU A 102 -3.30 -2.31 5.61
N ASP A 103 -4.47 -2.44 6.22
CA ASP A 103 -5.22 -3.68 6.29
C ASP A 103 -6.30 -3.64 5.20
N MET A 104 -6.36 -4.68 4.39
CA MET A 104 -7.27 -4.78 3.26
C MET A 104 -7.96 -6.14 3.24
N TRP A 105 -9.21 -6.15 2.79
CA TRP A 105 -10.01 -7.36 2.65
C TRP A 105 -10.30 -7.59 1.17
N LEU A 106 -9.61 -8.57 0.59
CA LEU A 106 -9.74 -8.94 -0.82
C LEU A 106 -10.84 -9.99 -0.98
N SER A 107 -11.88 -9.67 -1.74
CA SER A 107 -12.92 -10.65 -2.12
C SER A 107 -12.65 -11.15 -3.54
N PRO A 108 -12.48 -12.48 -3.74
CA PRO A 108 -12.38 -13.05 -5.07
C PRO A 108 -13.65 -12.87 -5.91
N GLU A 109 -14.81 -12.82 -5.27
CA GLU A 109 -16.10 -12.62 -5.96
C GLU A 109 -16.17 -11.23 -6.60
N VAL A 110 -15.62 -10.22 -5.93
CA VAL A 110 -15.57 -8.83 -6.42
C VAL A 110 -14.32 -8.59 -7.29
N GLY A 111 -13.30 -9.42 -7.13
CA GLY A 111 -12.02 -9.30 -7.84
C GLY A 111 -11.13 -8.15 -7.36
N ARG A 112 -11.45 -7.58 -6.18
CA ARG A 112 -10.71 -6.48 -5.56
C ARG A 112 -10.94 -6.42 -4.05
N TRP A 113 -10.23 -5.51 -3.36
CA TRP A 113 -10.48 -5.24 -1.96
C TRP A 113 -11.85 -4.55 -1.75
N ILE A 114 -12.58 -4.96 -0.71
CA ILE A 114 -13.90 -4.48 -0.32
C ILE A 114 -13.85 -3.58 0.91
N ILE A 115 -12.82 -3.70 1.74
CA ILE A 115 -12.45 -2.77 2.81
C ILE A 115 -10.97 -2.47 2.68
N ARG A 116 -10.61 -1.23 2.99
CA ARG A 116 -9.22 -0.77 3.14
C ARG A 116 -9.15 0.19 4.31
N ARG A 117 -8.25 -0.10 5.25
CA ARG A 117 -7.97 0.74 6.41
C ARG A 117 -6.49 0.96 6.51
N GLY A 118 -6.05 2.20 6.70
CA GLY A 118 -4.64 2.50 6.73
C GLY A 118 -4.30 3.70 7.59
N TYR A 119 -3.08 3.71 8.06
CA TYR A 119 -2.47 4.82 8.75
C TYR A 119 -0.98 4.89 8.41
N GLY A 120 -0.40 6.05 8.63
CA GLY A 120 1.01 6.28 8.45
C GLY A 120 1.58 7.19 9.52
N ARG A 121 2.90 7.23 9.58
CA ARG A 121 3.65 8.16 10.40
C ARG A 121 4.96 8.51 9.70
N TYR A 122 5.49 9.68 9.98
CA TYR A 122 6.76 10.13 9.43
C TYR A 122 7.54 10.98 10.44
N LEU A 123 8.85 11.01 10.28
CA LEU A 123 9.73 11.91 10.99
C LEU A 123 9.89 13.20 10.18
N TRP A 124 9.75 14.32 10.84
CA TRP A 124 9.97 15.62 10.21
C TRP A 124 11.45 16.01 10.30
N ALA A 125 12.00 16.50 9.20
CA ALA A 125 13.34 17.06 9.16
C ALA A 125 13.45 18.28 10.08
N GLY A 126 14.41 18.25 11.02
CA GLY A 126 14.65 19.35 11.99
C GLY A 126 13.96 19.19 13.34
N MET A 127 13.17 18.14 13.54
CA MET A 127 12.64 17.79 14.86
C MET A 127 13.53 16.74 15.55
N PHE A 128 13.72 16.92 16.87
CA PHE A 128 14.37 15.90 17.68
C PHE A 128 13.55 14.60 17.72
N TRP A 129 14.22 13.48 17.83
CA TRP A 129 13.81 12.06 17.71
C TRP A 129 12.47 11.62 18.32
N SER A 130 11.77 12.48 19.07
CA SER A 130 10.56 12.11 19.80
C SER A 130 9.24 12.44 19.10
N ASN A 131 9.25 13.12 17.96
CA ASN A 131 8.03 13.65 17.34
C ASN A 131 7.78 13.03 15.96
N ALA A 132 7.32 11.77 15.95
CA ALA A 132 6.67 11.22 14.77
C ALA A 132 5.31 11.89 14.57
N LEU A 133 5.08 12.43 13.37
CA LEU A 133 3.77 12.93 12.97
C LEU A 133 2.95 11.79 12.38
N TRP A 134 1.68 11.74 12.74
CA TRP A 134 0.73 10.79 12.18
C TRP A 134 0.13 11.34 10.89
N GLU A 135 -0.02 10.48 9.88
CA GLU A 135 -0.86 10.73 8.72
C GLU A 135 -2.32 10.50 9.08
N ASP A 136 -3.23 11.09 8.30
CA ASP A 136 -4.65 10.86 8.47
C ASP A 136 -5.00 9.37 8.32
N TYR A 137 -5.91 8.91 9.16
CA TYR A 137 -6.46 7.58 9.04
C TYR A 137 -7.32 7.47 7.77
N LEU A 138 -7.05 6.46 6.97
CA LEU A 138 -7.83 6.15 5.78
C LEU A 138 -8.77 4.98 6.07
N GLU A 139 -10.06 5.17 5.83
CA GLU A 139 -11.04 4.09 5.81
C GLU A 139 -11.85 4.16 4.53
N TRP A 140 -12.02 3.00 3.89
CA TRP A 140 -12.77 2.86 2.65
C TRP A 140 -13.51 1.51 2.65
N GLU A 141 -14.78 1.53 2.23
CA GLU A 141 -15.66 0.37 2.11
C GLU A 141 -16.39 0.36 0.77
N LEU A 142 -16.68 -0.83 0.26
CA LEU A 142 -17.45 -1.01 -0.96
C LEU A 142 -18.94 -0.72 -0.69
N VAL A 143 -19.49 0.31 -1.33
CA VAL A 143 -20.90 0.73 -1.15
C VAL A 143 -21.86 0.09 -2.14
N SER A 144 -21.39 -0.27 -3.32
CA SER A 144 -22.19 -0.97 -4.33
C SER A 144 -21.29 -1.77 -5.26
N TRP A 145 -21.82 -2.89 -5.75
CA TRP A 145 -21.15 -3.75 -6.72
C TRP A 145 -22.20 -4.35 -7.67
N LYS A 146 -21.87 -4.35 -8.98
CA LYS A 146 -22.73 -4.93 -10.02
C LYS A 146 -21.87 -5.80 -10.94
#